data_b0ad6cf9e86e97087a6e49cec89b871e
#
_entry.id   b0ad6cf9e86e97087a6e49cec89b871e
#
_cell.length_a   1.000
_cell.length_b   1.000
_cell.length_c   1.000
_cell.angle_alpha   90.00
_cell.angle_beta   90.00
_cell.angle_gamma   90.00
#
_symmetry.space_group_name_H-M   'P 1'
#
loop_
_entity.id
_entity.type
_entity.pdbx_description
1 polymer ?
#
loop_
_entity_poly.entity_id
_entity_poly.type
_entity_poly.pdbx_seq_one_letter_code
_entity_poly.pdbx_strand_id
1 'polypeptide(L)'
;MDIEKLRILCNNKRLIITQHCIKRMMERSIELTEIKQAIAEGEVIEDYPDDYPYPCCLILGEGIHIVAGIGDDMLWLITAYRPGPDQWSDDLKTRRAKP
;
A
#
# COMPACT_ATOMS: atom_id res chain seq x y z
N MET A 1 -3.82 -7.40 -8.61
CA MET A 1 -3.74 -6.09 -9.25
C MET A 1 -2.37 -5.91 -9.88
N ASP A 2 -2.29 -5.27 -11.02
CA ASP A 2 -1.04 -5.08 -11.72
C ASP A 2 -0.25 -3.91 -11.14
N ILE A 3 0.92 -4.19 -10.57
CA ILE A 3 1.75 -3.15 -9.95
C ILE A 3 2.27 -2.12 -10.98
N GLU A 4 2.43 -2.51 -12.24
CA GLU A 4 2.89 -1.58 -13.26
C GLU A 4 1.90 -0.45 -13.50
N LYS A 5 0.60 -0.75 -13.43
CA LYS A 5 -0.42 0.29 -13.54
C LYS A 5 -0.37 1.27 -12.37
N LEU A 6 -0.11 0.76 -11.17
CA LEU A 6 0.08 1.60 -9.97
C LEU A 6 1.30 2.50 -10.13
N ARG A 7 2.39 1.95 -10.67
CA ARG A 7 3.62 2.72 -10.91
C ARG A 7 3.40 3.84 -11.92
N ILE A 8 2.69 3.55 -13.00
CA ILE A 8 2.39 4.55 -14.03
C ILE A 8 1.60 5.71 -13.44
N LEU A 9 0.54 5.42 -12.69
CA LEU A 9 -0.28 6.46 -12.06
C LEU A 9 0.54 7.28 -11.05
N CYS A 10 1.36 6.62 -10.26
CA CYS A 10 2.22 7.28 -9.29
C CYS A 10 3.21 8.22 -9.98
N ASN A 11 3.86 7.74 -11.04
CA ASN A 11 4.85 8.54 -11.77
C ASN A 11 4.23 9.72 -12.51
N ASN A 12 2.97 9.61 -12.92
CA ASN A 12 2.25 10.68 -13.61
C ASN A 12 1.54 11.62 -12.64
N LYS A 13 1.85 11.53 -11.36
CA LYS A 13 1.28 12.38 -10.30
C LYS A 13 -0.24 12.24 -10.20
N ARG A 14 -0.78 11.10 -10.59
CA ARG A 14 -2.18 10.78 -10.46
C ARG A 14 -2.43 10.07 -9.12
N LEU A 15 -2.18 10.80 -8.05
CA LEU A 15 -2.13 10.24 -6.70
C LEU A 15 -3.07 11.03 -5.79
N ILE A 16 -3.93 10.30 -5.09
CA ILE A 16 -4.75 10.85 -4.04
C ILE A 16 -4.38 10.16 -2.73
N ILE A 17 -4.06 10.95 -1.71
CA ILE A 17 -3.75 10.44 -0.38
C ILE A 17 -4.96 10.73 0.50
N THR A 18 -5.61 9.67 1.01
CA THR A 18 -6.78 9.85 1.88
C THR A 18 -6.37 10.51 3.19
N GLN A 19 -7.33 11.17 3.85
CA GLN A 19 -7.07 11.75 5.17
C GLN A 19 -6.64 10.69 6.18
N HIS A 20 -7.24 9.51 6.11
CA HIS A 20 -6.86 8.38 6.96
C HIS A 20 -5.39 8.01 6.73
N CYS A 21 -4.96 7.94 5.47
CA CYS A 21 -3.58 7.61 5.13
C CYS A 21 -2.61 8.68 5.65
N ILE A 22 -2.93 9.96 5.45
CA ILE A 22 -2.12 11.06 5.96
C ILE A 22 -1.94 10.95 7.47
N LYS A 23 -3.02 10.70 8.18
CA LYS A 23 -2.98 10.54 9.64
C LYS A 23 -2.07 9.40 10.06
N ARG A 24 -2.20 8.25 9.41
CA ARG A 24 -1.36 7.08 9.70
C ARG A 24 0.11 7.33 9.39
N MET A 25 0.38 8.00 8.27
CA MET A 25 1.75 8.38 7.91
C MET A 25 2.38 9.24 9.00
N MET A 26 1.65 10.24 9.49
CA MET A 26 2.14 11.12 10.54
C MET A 26 2.37 10.36 11.86
N GLU A 27 1.41 9.52 12.26
CA GLU A 27 1.52 8.74 13.50
C GLU A 27 2.68 7.76 13.47
N ARG A 28 3.03 7.24 12.29
CA ARG A 28 4.02 6.17 12.13
C ARG A 28 5.34 6.66 11.54
N SER A 29 5.46 7.95 11.32
CA SER A 29 6.64 8.56 10.71
C SER A 29 7.00 7.91 9.37
N ILE A 30 5.97 7.68 8.55
CA ILE A 30 6.14 7.19 7.17
C ILE A 30 6.02 8.38 6.24
N GLU A 31 7.06 8.61 5.43
CA GLU A 31 7.07 9.72 4.48
C GLU A 31 6.56 9.30 3.11
N LEU A 32 6.05 10.25 2.35
CA LEU A 32 5.55 9.99 1.00
C LEU A 32 6.65 9.44 0.08
N THR A 33 7.89 9.89 0.28
CA THR A 33 9.04 9.38 -0.47
C THR A 33 9.24 7.88 -0.26
N GLU A 34 9.06 7.39 0.98
CA GLU A 34 9.14 5.96 1.29
C GLU A 34 8.03 5.18 0.57
N ILE A 35 6.81 5.75 0.56
CA ILE A 35 5.67 5.11 -0.11
C ILE A 35 5.90 5.02 -1.61
N LYS A 36 6.35 6.10 -2.22
CA LYS A 36 6.67 6.11 -3.66
C LYS A 36 7.75 5.10 -4.01
N GLN A 37 8.78 5.01 -3.19
CA GLN A 37 9.87 4.04 -3.37
C GLN A 37 9.36 2.61 -3.21
N ALA A 38 8.49 2.38 -2.23
CA ALA A 38 7.88 1.07 -2.01
C ALA A 38 7.05 0.63 -3.23
N ILE A 39 6.31 1.54 -3.84
CA ILE A 39 5.54 1.25 -5.05
C ILE A 39 6.48 0.96 -6.22
N ALA A 40 7.55 1.74 -6.36
CA ALA A 40 8.50 1.60 -7.46
C ALA A 40 9.24 0.26 -7.44
N GLU A 41 9.59 -0.24 -6.27
CA GLU A 41 10.45 -1.43 -6.10
C GLU A 41 9.76 -2.62 -5.45
N GLY A 42 8.54 -2.41 -4.95
CA GLY A 42 7.82 -3.42 -4.18
C GLY A 42 7.02 -4.40 -5.03
N GLU A 43 6.15 -5.12 -4.35
CA GLU A 43 5.30 -6.12 -4.98
C GLU A 43 3.91 -6.15 -4.35
N VAL A 44 2.92 -6.56 -5.12
CA VAL A 44 1.57 -6.82 -4.61
C VAL A 44 1.58 -8.18 -3.94
N ILE A 45 1.21 -8.22 -2.67
CA ILE A 45 1.19 -9.45 -1.88
C ILE A 45 -0.22 -9.96 -1.57
N GLU A 46 -1.23 -9.09 -1.61
CA GLU A 46 -2.63 -9.48 -1.45
C GLU A 46 -3.50 -8.60 -2.36
N ASP A 47 -4.58 -9.18 -2.89
CA ASP A 47 -5.56 -8.45 -3.68
C ASP A 47 -6.90 -8.40 -2.96
N TYR A 48 -7.56 -7.27 -3.05
CA TYR A 48 -8.88 -7.02 -2.47
C TYR A 48 -9.81 -6.51 -3.57
N PRO A 49 -10.19 -7.38 -4.53
CA PRO A 49 -10.95 -6.93 -5.72
C PRO A 49 -12.35 -6.44 -5.41
N ASP A 50 -12.91 -6.84 -4.27
CA ASP A 50 -14.27 -6.48 -3.88
C ASP A 50 -14.33 -5.29 -2.92
N ASP A 51 -13.20 -4.65 -2.63
CA ASP A 51 -13.18 -3.47 -1.77
C ASP A 51 -13.96 -2.32 -2.40
N TYR A 52 -14.57 -1.55 -1.53
CA TYR A 52 -15.41 -0.40 -1.90
C TYR A 52 -14.75 0.89 -1.40
N PRO A 53 -14.80 1.98 -2.15
CA PRO A 53 -15.45 2.17 -3.46
C PRO A 53 -14.65 1.69 -4.65
N TYR A 54 -13.39 1.31 -4.48
CA TYR A 54 -12.53 0.84 -5.55
C TYR A 54 -11.80 -0.42 -5.16
N PRO A 55 -11.50 -1.30 -6.11
CA PRO A 55 -10.64 -2.45 -5.83
C PRO A 55 -9.27 -1.99 -5.33
N CYS A 56 -8.74 -2.70 -4.35
CA CYS A 56 -7.48 -2.37 -3.69
C CYS A 56 -6.53 -3.56 -3.69
N CYS A 57 -5.30 -3.30 -3.30
CA CYS A 57 -4.30 -4.34 -3.06
C CYS A 57 -3.40 -3.94 -1.90
N LEU A 58 -2.64 -4.90 -1.41
CA LEU A 58 -1.62 -4.68 -0.40
C LEU A 58 -0.25 -4.79 -1.06
N ILE A 59 0.56 -3.76 -0.92
CA ILE A 59 1.90 -3.68 -1.49
C ILE A 59 2.92 -3.78 -0.36
N LEU A 60 3.94 -4.60 -0.57
CA LEU A 60 5.13 -4.64 0.30
C LEU A 60 6.30 -4.02 -0.43
N GLY A 61 6.94 -3.04 0.19
CA GLY A 61 8.19 -2.45 -0.29
C GLY A 61 8.81 -1.63 0.82
N GLU A 62 10.13 -1.53 0.83
CA GLU A 62 10.87 -0.74 1.83
C GLU A 62 10.50 -1.10 3.28
N GLY A 63 10.12 -2.34 3.52
CA GLY A 63 9.70 -2.80 4.86
C GLY A 63 8.36 -2.24 5.32
N ILE A 64 7.57 -1.63 4.44
CA ILE A 64 6.24 -1.12 4.77
C ILE A 64 5.17 -1.80 3.94
N HIS A 65 3.96 -1.80 4.48
CA HIS A 65 2.76 -2.22 3.79
C HIS A 65 1.94 -1.01 3.40
N ILE A 66 1.43 -1.01 2.16
CA ILE A 66 0.59 0.06 1.64
C ILE A 66 -0.67 -0.56 1.07
N VAL A 67 -1.83 -0.10 1.53
CA VAL A 67 -3.10 -0.43 0.89
C VAL A 67 -3.38 0.66 -0.15
N ALA A 68 -3.45 0.26 -1.40
CA ALA A 68 -3.64 1.17 -2.53
C ALA A 68 -4.76 0.67 -3.44
N GLY A 69 -5.49 1.59 -4.03
CA GLY A 69 -6.56 1.28 -4.97
C GLY A 69 -6.46 2.07 -6.25
N ILE A 70 -7.19 1.65 -7.26
CA ILE A 70 -7.29 2.35 -8.54
C ILE A 70 -8.76 2.67 -8.80
N GLY A 71 -9.05 3.95 -9.04
CA GLY A 71 -10.38 4.40 -9.40
C GLY A 71 -10.30 5.81 -9.96
N ASP A 72 -11.17 6.13 -10.93
CA ASP A 72 -11.22 7.44 -11.59
C ASP A 72 -9.86 7.84 -12.19
N ASP A 73 -9.13 6.88 -12.74
CA ASP A 73 -7.79 7.07 -13.30
C ASP A 73 -6.79 7.63 -12.29
N MET A 74 -7.01 7.39 -11.02
CA MET A 74 -6.14 7.83 -9.93
C MET A 74 -5.69 6.64 -9.10
N LEU A 75 -4.52 6.77 -8.54
CA LEU A 75 -4.02 5.88 -7.49
C LEU A 75 -4.43 6.45 -6.15
N TRP A 76 -5.16 5.66 -5.37
CA TRP A 76 -5.63 6.05 -4.04
C TRP A 76 -4.77 5.37 -2.98
N LEU A 77 -4.08 6.15 -2.16
CA LEU A 77 -3.36 5.63 -0.99
C LEU A 77 -4.33 5.62 0.18
N ILE A 78 -4.72 4.41 0.60
CA ILE A 78 -5.75 4.22 1.62
C ILE A 78 -5.15 4.21 3.01
N THR A 79 -4.07 3.46 3.20
CA THR A 79 -3.32 3.43 4.45
C THR A 79 -1.92 2.88 4.23
N ALA A 80 -1.06 3.12 5.22
CA ALA A 80 0.30 2.59 5.23
C ALA A 80 0.70 2.27 6.66
N TYR A 81 1.46 1.20 6.85
CA TYR A 81 1.95 0.80 8.17
C TYR A 81 3.21 -0.03 8.05
N ARG A 82 3.91 -0.19 9.15
CA ARG A 82 5.06 -1.10 9.24
C ARG A 82 4.53 -2.42 9.79
N PRO A 83 4.62 -3.52 9.01
CA PRO A 83 4.08 -4.80 9.46
C PRO A 83 4.81 -5.31 10.70
N GLY A 84 4.04 -5.79 11.67
CA GLY A 84 4.58 -6.30 12.92
C GLY A 84 4.74 -7.81 12.92
N PRO A 85 5.64 -8.35 13.76
CA PRO A 85 5.92 -9.78 13.81
C PRO A 85 4.78 -10.62 14.39
N ASP A 86 3.83 -9.98 15.07
CA ASP A 86 2.67 -10.69 15.63
C ASP A 86 1.71 -11.17 14.55
N GLN A 87 1.64 -10.45 13.43
CA GLN A 87 0.67 -10.72 12.38
C GLN A 87 1.32 -11.22 11.10
N TRP A 88 2.61 -10.97 10.92
CA TRP A 88 3.31 -11.27 9.67
C TRP A 88 4.55 -12.12 9.94
N SER A 89 4.80 -13.06 9.03
CA SER A 89 6.03 -13.86 9.03
C SER A 89 7.24 -12.98 8.72
N ASP A 90 8.44 -13.53 8.85
CA ASP A 90 9.68 -12.78 8.66
C ASP A 90 9.82 -12.23 7.22
N ASP A 91 9.16 -12.84 6.24
CA ASP A 91 9.15 -12.35 4.87
C ASP A 91 8.26 -11.11 4.68
N LEU A 92 7.44 -10.77 5.68
CA LEU A 92 6.47 -9.68 5.68
C LEU A 92 5.36 -9.84 4.64
N LYS A 93 5.26 -10.99 3.99
CA LYS A 93 4.27 -11.29 2.94
C LYS A 93 3.21 -12.26 3.38
N THR A 94 3.54 -13.12 4.34
CA THR A 94 2.70 -14.21 4.78
C THR A 94 2.14 -13.89 6.14
N ARG A 95 0.82 -13.95 6.27
CA ARG A 95 0.17 -13.74 7.55
C ARG A 95 0.48 -14.91 8.47
N ARG A 96 0.77 -14.61 9.75
CA ARG A 96 0.94 -15.66 10.74
C ARG A 96 -0.40 -16.25 11.10
N ALA A 97 -0.46 -17.58 11.25
CA ALA A 97 -1.64 -18.24 11.74
C ALA A 97 -1.90 -17.80 13.19
N LYS A 98 -3.17 -17.56 13.52
CA LYS A 98 -3.56 -17.29 14.90
C LYS A 98 -3.43 -18.58 15.71
N PRO A 99 -2.90 -18.50 16.94
CA PRO A 99 -2.82 -19.65 17.82
C PRO A 99 -4.20 -20.18 18.22
#